data_5b54ece187e30060fe0fe31f33e05a52
#
_entry.id   5b54ece187e30060fe0fe31f33e05a52
#
_cell.length_a   1.000
_cell.length_b   1.000
_cell.length_c   1.000
_cell.angle_alpha   90.00
_cell.angle_beta   90.00
_cell.angle_gamma   90.00
#
_symmetry.space_group_name_H-M   'P 1'
#
loop_
_entity.id
_entity.type
_entity.pdbx_description
1 polymer ?
#
loop_
_entity_poly.entity_id
_entity_poly.type
_entity_poly.pdbx_seq_one_letter_code
_entity_poly.pdbx_strand_id
1 'polypeptide(L)'
;MAASNLIVETYSRLAQEYDDDLNVHSCWGRAAEKALSSLTINDAHNVVLDVGCGTARALAQLASKGHPGVQWIGVDPAENMRKLALDRTQSLSSVRILNGCFESIPLDSRSVDYLFSIFAFHWTTDLDASIRELSRVLKPSGEMDLFFIGRNNGREFIQATSPIFLKHMGPALLLESAKMRKQLTRDAAYRLFAQQFSPSQLSVEESYETYYDTLEGHWAWWVRIEGHFMRIPPQRKKVCNEEAKLAISGLGERDDIPYTLHQLHVRLRRA
;
A
#
# COMPACT_ATOMS: atom_id res chain seq x y z
N MET A 1 -11.68 9.18 -23.26
CA MET A 1 -11.01 8.02 -22.61
C MET A 1 -10.24 8.57 -21.43
N ALA A 2 -10.50 8.11 -20.22
CA ALA A 2 -9.71 8.48 -19.06
C ALA A 2 -8.25 8.06 -19.31
N ALA A 3 -7.29 8.94 -18.94
CA ALA A 3 -5.87 8.59 -19.05
C ALA A 3 -5.61 7.30 -18.26
N SER A 4 -4.94 6.34 -18.89
CA SER A 4 -4.64 5.07 -18.25
C SER A 4 -3.77 5.31 -17.00
N ASN A 5 -4.15 4.71 -15.87
CA ASN A 5 -3.39 4.81 -14.65
C ASN A 5 -2.28 3.74 -14.65
N LEU A 6 -1.05 4.17 -14.91
CA LEU A 6 0.12 3.29 -14.98
C LEU A 6 0.29 2.40 -13.74
N ILE A 7 -0.07 2.89 -12.55
CA ILE A 7 0.01 2.13 -11.29
C ILE A 7 -0.98 0.96 -11.36
N VAL A 8 -2.24 1.25 -11.67
CA VAL A 8 -3.31 0.24 -11.78
C VAL A 8 -2.99 -0.80 -12.84
N GLU A 9 -2.52 -0.38 -14.02
CA GLU A 9 -2.12 -1.29 -15.10
C GLU A 9 -0.93 -2.18 -14.68
N THR A 10 0.05 -1.60 -14.00
CA THR A 10 1.23 -2.35 -13.53
C THR A 10 0.82 -3.40 -12.51
N TYR A 11 0.04 -3.04 -11.50
CA TYR A 11 -0.45 -4.01 -10.51
C TYR A 11 -1.37 -5.07 -11.12
N SER A 12 -2.22 -4.68 -12.07
CA SER A 12 -3.06 -5.65 -12.78
C SER A 12 -2.22 -6.67 -13.56
N ARG A 13 -1.17 -6.21 -14.25
CA ARG A 13 -0.27 -7.07 -15.03
C ARG A 13 0.57 -8.00 -14.15
N LEU A 14 0.98 -7.52 -12.96
CA LEU A 14 1.87 -8.22 -12.03
C LEU A 14 1.11 -8.92 -10.89
N ALA A 15 -0.21 -9.05 -10.99
CA ALA A 15 -1.03 -9.54 -9.88
C ALA A 15 -0.59 -10.94 -9.40
N GLN A 16 -0.23 -11.84 -10.31
CA GLN A 16 0.23 -13.18 -9.97
C GLN A 16 1.59 -13.16 -9.26
N GLU A 17 2.55 -12.40 -9.78
CA GLU A 17 3.86 -12.24 -9.16
C GLU A 17 3.77 -11.53 -7.81
N TYR A 18 2.83 -10.59 -7.66
CA TYR A 18 2.57 -9.92 -6.38
C TYR A 18 2.03 -10.88 -5.33
N ASP A 19 1.21 -11.84 -5.73
CA ASP A 19 0.58 -12.80 -4.83
C ASP A 19 1.47 -14.01 -4.46
N ASP A 20 2.66 -14.09 -5.02
CA ASP A 20 3.65 -15.14 -4.79
C ASP A 20 4.16 -15.14 -3.33
N ASP A 21 4.52 -16.31 -2.83
CA ASP A 21 5.05 -16.53 -1.47
C ASP A 21 6.29 -15.70 -1.16
N LEU A 22 7.13 -15.39 -2.17
CA LEU A 22 8.29 -14.51 -1.97
C LEU A 22 7.90 -13.10 -1.50
N ASN A 23 6.74 -12.57 -1.90
CA ASN A 23 6.26 -11.30 -1.39
C ASN A 23 5.77 -11.38 0.06
N VAL A 24 5.20 -12.51 0.46
CA VAL A 24 4.73 -12.74 1.83
C VAL A 24 5.89 -12.72 2.83
N HIS A 25 7.03 -13.27 2.44
CA HIS A 25 8.23 -13.32 3.29
C HIS A 25 9.13 -12.08 3.17
N SER A 26 8.84 -11.17 2.24
CA SER A 26 9.54 -9.90 2.10
C SER A 26 9.33 -8.96 3.29
N CYS A 27 10.08 -7.87 3.35
CA CYS A 27 9.86 -6.81 4.35
C CYS A 27 8.42 -6.26 4.28
N TRP A 28 7.82 -6.19 3.09
CA TRP A 28 6.45 -5.75 2.87
C TRP A 28 5.41 -6.72 3.43
N GLY A 29 5.59 -8.02 3.19
CA GLY A 29 4.70 -9.05 3.74
C GLY A 29 4.73 -9.07 5.27
N ARG A 30 5.95 -9.06 5.86
CA ARG A 30 6.12 -9.01 7.31
C ARG A 30 5.50 -7.76 7.94
N ALA A 31 5.68 -6.60 7.31
CA ALA A 31 5.07 -5.34 7.77
C ALA A 31 3.54 -5.34 7.61
N ALA A 32 3.01 -5.92 6.53
CA ALA A 32 1.58 -6.06 6.32
C ALA A 32 0.93 -6.96 7.37
N GLU A 33 1.54 -8.09 7.73
CA GLU A 33 1.06 -8.97 8.81
C GLU A 33 1.06 -8.26 10.18
N LYS A 34 2.07 -7.45 10.46
CA LYS A 34 2.10 -6.62 11.67
C LYS A 34 1.00 -5.57 11.69
N ALA A 35 0.76 -4.88 10.57
CA ALA A 35 -0.34 -3.94 10.42
C ALA A 35 -1.68 -4.65 10.58
N LEU A 36 -1.89 -5.79 9.94
CA LEU A 36 -3.09 -6.61 10.03
C LEU A 36 -3.40 -7.04 11.47
N SER A 37 -2.38 -7.47 12.22
CA SER A 37 -2.55 -7.90 13.61
C SER A 37 -2.86 -6.76 14.59
N SER A 38 -2.65 -5.51 14.19
CA SER A 38 -2.97 -4.32 15.00
C SER A 38 -4.37 -3.75 14.76
N LEU A 39 -5.13 -4.29 13.80
CA LEU A 39 -6.50 -3.88 13.54
C LEU A 39 -7.41 -4.26 14.73
N THR A 40 -8.37 -3.39 15.06
CA THR A 40 -9.25 -3.53 16.22
C THR A 40 -10.70 -3.84 15.82
N ILE A 41 -10.88 -4.74 14.86
CA ILE A 41 -12.20 -5.16 14.38
C ILE A 41 -12.89 -5.98 15.47
N ASN A 42 -14.18 -5.68 15.72
CA ASN A 42 -14.99 -6.36 16.73
C ASN A 42 -16.45 -6.54 16.25
N ASP A 43 -17.26 -7.24 17.02
CA ASP A 43 -18.63 -7.61 16.66
C ASP A 43 -19.61 -6.42 16.55
N ALA A 44 -19.22 -5.21 16.94
CA ALA A 44 -20.01 -4.00 16.73
C ALA A 44 -19.86 -3.45 15.29
N HIS A 45 -18.88 -3.91 14.54
CA HIS A 45 -18.66 -3.53 13.16
C HIS A 45 -19.44 -4.46 12.22
N ASN A 46 -20.56 -3.99 11.65
CA ASN A 46 -21.39 -4.78 10.74
C ASN A 46 -20.87 -4.74 9.29
N VAL A 47 -20.23 -3.64 8.88
CA VAL A 47 -19.65 -3.46 7.55
C VAL A 47 -18.20 -3.05 7.70
N VAL A 48 -17.31 -3.90 7.21
CA VAL A 48 -15.86 -3.68 7.20
C VAL A 48 -15.36 -3.52 5.76
N LEU A 49 -14.63 -2.45 5.49
CA LEU A 49 -14.14 -2.09 4.17
C LEU A 49 -12.60 -2.10 4.13
N ASP A 50 -12.03 -2.82 3.18
CA ASP A 50 -10.61 -2.77 2.80
C ASP A 50 -10.46 -2.00 1.48
N VAL A 51 -9.82 -0.82 1.52
CA VAL A 51 -9.58 0.00 0.33
C VAL A 51 -8.16 -0.22 -0.21
N GLY A 52 -8.08 -0.64 -1.48
CA GLY A 52 -6.84 -1.15 -2.07
C GLY A 52 -6.56 -2.58 -1.60
N CYS A 53 -7.60 -3.43 -1.61
CA CYS A 53 -7.53 -4.78 -1.05
C CYS A 53 -6.58 -5.73 -1.80
N GLY A 54 -6.12 -5.35 -3.00
CA GLY A 54 -5.27 -6.17 -3.84
C GLY A 54 -5.88 -7.54 -4.11
N THR A 55 -5.16 -8.61 -3.79
CA THR A 55 -5.62 -10.01 -3.91
C THR A 55 -6.47 -10.47 -2.70
N ALA A 56 -6.93 -9.54 -1.87
CA ALA A 56 -7.77 -9.75 -0.67
C ALA A 56 -7.18 -10.73 0.37
N ARG A 57 -5.86 -10.86 0.49
CA ARG A 57 -5.22 -11.74 1.48
C ARG A 57 -5.60 -11.33 2.91
N ALA A 58 -5.46 -10.04 3.24
CA ALA A 58 -5.83 -9.50 4.56
C ALA A 58 -7.33 -9.69 4.85
N LEU A 59 -8.16 -9.34 3.89
CA LEU A 59 -9.61 -9.44 4.02
C LEU A 59 -10.08 -10.88 4.24
N ALA A 60 -9.55 -11.84 3.46
CA ALA A 60 -9.87 -13.26 3.60
C ALA A 60 -9.43 -13.82 4.96
N GLN A 61 -8.23 -13.44 5.43
CA GLN A 61 -7.72 -13.86 6.74
C GLN A 61 -8.60 -13.33 7.89
N LEU A 62 -9.07 -12.08 7.81
CA LEU A 62 -9.97 -11.51 8.81
C LEU A 62 -11.35 -12.15 8.76
N ALA A 63 -11.95 -12.29 7.58
CA ALA A 63 -13.26 -12.90 7.40
C ALA A 63 -13.31 -14.37 7.89
N SER A 64 -12.20 -15.10 7.75
CA SER A 64 -12.08 -16.47 8.22
C SER A 64 -11.97 -16.62 9.75
N LYS A 65 -11.68 -15.54 10.49
CA LYS A 65 -11.56 -15.57 11.96
C LYS A 65 -12.89 -15.62 12.70
N GLY A 66 -14.03 -15.59 11.99
CA GLY A 66 -15.35 -15.89 12.57
C GLY A 66 -15.99 -14.72 13.29
N HIS A 67 -16.18 -13.59 12.60
CA HIS A 67 -17.05 -12.50 13.05
C HIS A 67 -18.45 -12.68 12.41
N PRO A 68 -19.40 -13.38 13.07
CA PRO A 68 -20.71 -13.68 12.49
C PRO A 68 -21.49 -12.38 12.25
N GLY A 69 -22.08 -12.27 11.05
CA GLY A 69 -22.89 -11.10 10.68
C GLY A 69 -22.11 -9.92 10.07
N VAL A 70 -20.79 -9.95 10.08
CA VAL A 70 -19.97 -8.90 9.44
C VAL A 70 -19.98 -9.08 7.92
N GLN A 71 -20.27 -8.00 7.20
CA GLN A 71 -20.10 -7.90 5.76
C GLN A 71 -18.69 -7.34 5.48
N TRP A 72 -17.92 -8.11 4.75
CA TRP A 72 -16.55 -7.76 4.37
C TRP A 72 -16.53 -7.27 2.92
N ILE A 73 -16.01 -6.08 2.69
CA ILE A 73 -15.98 -5.50 1.36
C ILE A 73 -14.53 -5.15 1.02
N GLY A 74 -14.04 -5.67 -0.11
CA GLY A 74 -12.77 -5.28 -0.70
C GLY A 74 -12.97 -4.40 -1.91
N VAL A 75 -12.20 -3.32 -2.02
CA VAL A 75 -12.22 -2.42 -3.17
C VAL A 75 -10.82 -2.31 -3.75
N ASP A 76 -10.66 -2.58 -5.05
CA ASP A 76 -9.40 -2.42 -5.76
C ASP A 76 -9.64 -2.01 -7.23
N PRO A 77 -8.86 -1.08 -7.81
CA PRO A 77 -9.02 -0.67 -9.20
C PRO A 77 -8.42 -1.67 -10.21
N ALA A 78 -7.45 -2.50 -9.80
CA ALA A 78 -6.73 -3.39 -10.71
C ALA A 78 -7.53 -4.68 -10.98
N GLU A 79 -7.87 -4.92 -12.25
CA GLU A 79 -8.77 -6.02 -12.63
C GLU A 79 -8.23 -7.40 -12.22
N ASN A 80 -6.96 -7.70 -12.50
CA ASN A 80 -6.42 -9.02 -12.19
C ASN A 80 -6.17 -9.21 -10.69
N MET A 81 -5.94 -8.13 -9.91
CA MET A 81 -5.98 -8.20 -8.45
C MET A 81 -7.36 -8.65 -7.98
N ARG A 82 -8.43 -8.03 -8.49
CA ARG A 82 -9.81 -8.44 -8.13
C ARG A 82 -10.15 -9.86 -8.56
N LYS A 83 -9.63 -10.36 -9.71
CA LYS A 83 -9.83 -11.77 -10.11
C LYS A 83 -9.24 -12.72 -9.07
N LEU A 84 -7.99 -12.50 -8.64
CA LEU A 84 -7.36 -13.30 -7.59
C LEU A 84 -8.07 -13.14 -6.24
N ALA A 85 -8.55 -11.93 -5.93
CA ALA A 85 -9.35 -11.69 -4.74
C ALA A 85 -10.67 -12.50 -4.72
N LEU A 86 -11.40 -12.54 -5.84
CA LEU A 86 -12.62 -13.33 -6.00
C LEU A 86 -12.33 -14.81 -5.85
N ASP A 87 -11.30 -15.33 -6.49
CA ASP A 87 -10.90 -16.73 -6.37
C ASP A 87 -10.54 -17.09 -4.91
N ARG A 88 -9.80 -16.21 -4.22
CA ARG A 88 -9.42 -16.42 -2.82
C ARG A 88 -10.60 -16.41 -1.87
N THR A 89 -11.62 -15.61 -2.15
CA THR A 89 -12.76 -15.39 -1.25
C THR A 89 -14.01 -16.16 -1.67
N GLN A 90 -13.97 -17.01 -2.70
CA GLN A 90 -15.13 -17.69 -3.28
C GLN A 90 -15.94 -18.55 -2.26
N SER A 91 -15.28 -19.07 -1.23
CA SER A 91 -15.92 -19.84 -0.15
C SER A 91 -16.47 -18.98 0.99
N LEU A 92 -16.21 -17.67 0.98
CA LEU A 92 -16.56 -16.73 2.05
C LEU A 92 -17.78 -15.90 1.61
N SER A 93 -18.98 -16.39 1.89
CA SER A 93 -20.24 -15.76 1.44
C SER A 93 -20.48 -14.34 1.99
N SER A 94 -19.79 -13.96 3.08
CA SER A 94 -19.83 -12.63 3.66
C SER A 94 -18.89 -11.63 2.99
N VAL A 95 -18.07 -12.06 2.01
CA VAL A 95 -17.08 -11.20 1.33
C VAL A 95 -17.58 -10.74 -0.04
N ARG A 96 -17.41 -9.47 -0.34
CA ARG A 96 -17.68 -8.87 -1.65
C ARG A 96 -16.46 -8.11 -2.16
N ILE A 97 -16.10 -8.32 -3.42
CA ILE A 97 -14.98 -7.61 -4.09
C ILE A 97 -15.57 -6.69 -5.16
N LEU A 98 -15.23 -5.41 -5.09
CA LEU A 98 -15.77 -4.36 -5.95
C LEU A 98 -14.67 -3.64 -6.71
N ASN A 99 -15.01 -3.10 -7.89
CA ASN A 99 -14.13 -2.21 -8.64
C ASN A 99 -14.27 -0.79 -8.09
N GLY A 100 -13.17 -0.18 -7.67
CA GLY A 100 -13.13 1.20 -7.17
C GLY A 100 -11.73 1.56 -6.70
N CYS A 101 -11.55 2.78 -6.26
CA CYS A 101 -10.29 3.31 -5.76
C CYS A 101 -10.56 4.28 -4.60
N PHE A 102 -9.51 4.84 -4.00
CA PHE A 102 -9.65 5.81 -2.90
C PHE A 102 -10.45 7.06 -3.30
N GLU A 103 -10.34 7.49 -4.54
CA GLU A 103 -11.05 8.68 -5.07
C GLU A 103 -12.50 8.40 -5.46
N SER A 104 -12.91 7.13 -5.55
CA SER A 104 -14.26 6.70 -5.94
C SER A 104 -14.57 5.33 -5.37
N ILE A 105 -15.18 5.30 -4.19
CA ILE A 105 -15.57 4.08 -3.49
C ILE A 105 -17.03 3.77 -3.83
N PRO A 106 -17.35 2.59 -4.41
CA PRO A 106 -18.69 2.27 -4.92
C PRO A 106 -19.63 1.81 -3.80
N LEU A 107 -19.72 2.59 -2.75
CA LEU A 107 -20.59 2.37 -1.59
C LEU A 107 -21.41 3.62 -1.27
N ASP A 108 -22.54 3.43 -0.61
CA ASP A 108 -23.38 4.53 -0.14
C ASP A 108 -22.67 5.35 0.96
N SER A 109 -23.05 6.60 1.08
CA SER A 109 -22.57 7.46 2.16
C SER A 109 -22.99 6.91 3.51
N ARG A 110 -22.07 6.96 4.49
CA ARG A 110 -22.33 6.53 5.88
C ARG A 110 -22.78 5.08 5.99
N SER A 111 -22.16 4.19 5.21
CA SER A 111 -22.48 2.76 5.16
C SER A 111 -21.46 1.88 5.89
N VAL A 112 -20.26 2.37 6.15
CA VAL A 112 -19.12 1.59 6.67
C VAL A 112 -18.91 1.85 8.16
N ASP A 113 -18.81 0.77 8.96
CA ASP A 113 -18.51 0.85 10.39
C ASP A 113 -16.99 0.89 10.67
N TYR A 114 -16.22 0.11 9.91
CA TYR A 114 -14.77 0.07 10.04
C TYR A 114 -14.11 0.04 8.67
N LEU A 115 -13.15 0.94 8.47
CA LEU A 115 -12.40 1.03 7.23
C LEU A 115 -10.92 0.78 7.51
N PHE A 116 -10.28 -0.06 6.73
CA PHE A 116 -8.83 -0.19 6.79
C PHE A 116 -8.21 -0.19 5.40
N SER A 117 -6.92 0.05 5.36
CA SER A 117 -6.08 -0.12 4.17
C SER A 117 -4.64 -0.39 4.60
N ILE A 118 -4.00 -1.36 3.96
CA ILE A 118 -2.61 -1.74 4.24
C ILE A 118 -1.76 -1.52 2.99
N PHE A 119 -0.86 -0.54 3.04
CA PHE A 119 0.11 -0.19 2.01
C PHE A 119 -0.46 0.10 0.61
N ALA A 120 -1.67 0.71 0.55
CA ALA A 120 -2.26 1.12 -0.71
C ALA A 120 -2.44 2.65 -0.86
N PHE A 121 -2.73 3.38 0.23
CA PHE A 121 -3.09 4.81 0.17
C PHE A 121 -2.05 5.72 -0.51
N HIS A 122 -0.76 5.41 -0.39
CA HIS A 122 0.31 6.19 -1.03
C HIS A 122 0.32 6.11 -2.58
N TRP A 123 -0.52 5.25 -3.16
CA TRP A 123 -0.70 5.13 -4.60
C TRP A 123 -1.87 5.96 -5.15
N THR A 124 -2.62 6.64 -4.28
CA THR A 124 -3.71 7.53 -4.73
C THR A 124 -3.18 8.65 -5.64
N THR A 125 -4.01 9.08 -6.58
CA THR A 125 -3.66 10.16 -7.52
C THR A 125 -4.06 11.52 -6.98
N ASP A 126 -5.16 11.59 -6.23
CA ASP A 126 -5.71 12.80 -5.61
C ASP A 126 -6.00 12.57 -4.11
N LEU A 127 -5.12 13.11 -3.27
CA LEU A 127 -5.21 12.98 -1.82
C LEU A 127 -6.50 13.60 -1.25
N ASP A 128 -6.88 14.79 -1.74
CA ASP A 128 -8.07 15.51 -1.23
C ASP A 128 -9.36 14.79 -1.64
N ALA A 129 -9.45 14.27 -2.87
CA ALA A 129 -10.58 13.45 -3.29
C ALA A 129 -10.66 12.16 -2.46
N SER A 130 -9.53 11.52 -2.22
CA SER A 130 -9.47 10.29 -1.42
C SER A 130 -9.98 10.46 -0.01
N ILE A 131 -9.54 11.49 0.73
CA ILE A 131 -10.02 11.69 2.10
C ILE A 131 -11.48 12.11 2.16
N ARG A 132 -12.00 12.84 1.13
CA ARG A 132 -13.44 13.13 1.02
C ARG A 132 -14.25 11.85 0.86
N GLU A 133 -13.80 10.92 0.01
CA GLU A 133 -14.49 9.63 -0.19
C GLU A 133 -14.43 8.73 1.06
N LEU A 134 -13.28 8.65 1.73
CA LEU A 134 -13.15 7.94 3.01
C LEU A 134 -14.15 8.50 4.04
N SER A 135 -14.23 9.84 4.17
CA SER A 135 -15.18 10.51 5.06
C SER A 135 -16.63 10.29 4.64
N ARG A 136 -16.92 10.27 3.33
CA ARG A 136 -18.26 10.06 2.80
C ARG A 136 -18.82 8.68 3.16
N VAL A 137 -18.02 7.62 2.99
CA VAL A 137 -18.48 6.25 3.20
C VAL A 137 -18.52 5.84 4.67
N LEU A 138 -17.66 6.41 5.52
CA LEU A 138 -17.66 6.12 6.95
C LEU A 138 -18.92 6.64 7.63
N LYS A 139 -19.48 5.85 8.53
CA LYS A 139 -20.55 6.30 9.45
C LYS A 139 -19.99 7.38 10.40
N PRO A 140 -20.84 8.25 10.97
CA PRO A 140 -20.40 9.22 11.98
C PRO A 140 -19.68 8.58 13.18
N SER A 141 -20.07 7.34 13.52
CA SER A 141 -19.42 6.52 14.55
C SER A 141 -18.41 5.52 13.98
N GLY A 142 -18.05 5.61 12.71
CA GLY A 142 -17.13 4.69 12.06
C GLY A 142 -15.69 4.87 12.53
N GLU A 143 -14.93 3.81 12.45
CA GLU A 143 -13.50 3.78 12.81
C GLU A 143 -12.64 3.49 11.58
N MET A 144 -11.37 3.90 11.63
CA MET A 144 -10.47 3.73 10.51
C MET A 144 -9.04 3.44 10.96
N ASP A 145 -8.36 2.55 10.21
CA ASP A 145 -6.92 2.31 10.29
C ASP A 145 -6.31 2.31 8.89
N LEU A 146 -5.47 3.29 8.58
CA LEU A 146 -4.74 3.35 7.32
C LEU A 146 -3.24 3.24 7.57
N PHE A 147 -2.63 2.21 7.00
CA PHE A 147 -1.18 2.02 7.02
C PHE A 147 -0.61 2.32 5.63
N PHE A 148 0.31 3.26 5.54
CA PHE A 148 0.96 3.58 4.28
C PHE A 148 2.40 4.06 4.47
N ILE A 149 3.18 4.05 3.40
CA ILE A 149 4.58 4.44 3.47
C ILE A 149 4.73 5.96 3.56
N GLY A 150 5.58 6.39 4.50
CA GLY A 150 5.96 7.78 4.67
C GLY A 150 7.14 8.19 3.79
N ARG A 151 7.51 9.47 3.90
CA ARG A 151 8.46 10.15 3.01
C ARG A 151 9.87 9.56 3.02
N ASN A 152 10.29 9.00 4.15
CA ASN A 152 11.66 8.50 4.35
C ASN A 152 11.78 6.99 4.16
N ASN A 153 10.82 6.37 3.46
CA ASN A 153 10.79 4.93 3.23
C ASN A 153 11.97 4.46 2.37
N GLY A 154 12.68 3.42 2.80
CA GLY A 154 13.81 2.83 2.09
C GLY A 154 14.99 3.80 1.89
N ARG A 155 15.24 4.65 2.88
CA ARG A 155 16.25 5.72 2.78
C ARG A 155 17.64 5.21 2.41
N GLU A 156 18.02 4.02 2.89
CA GLU A 156 19.31 3.37 2.58
C GLU A 156 19.41 3.10 1.08
N PHE A 157 18.37 2.51 0.50
CA PHE A 157 18.31 2.20 -0.93
C PHE A 157 18.25 3.49 -1.76
N ILE A 158 17.47 4.48 -1.34
CA ILE A 158 17.38 5.77 -2.03
C ILE A 158 18.74 6.45 -2.05
N GLN A 159 19.46 6.49 -0.93
CA GLN A 159 20.79 7.09 -0.87
C GLN A 159 21.81 6.38 -1.76
N ALA A 160 21.81 5.05 -1.75
CA ALA A 160 22.73 4.25 -2.55
C ALA A 160 22.43 4.32 -4.06
N THR A 161 21.15 4.32 -4.45
CA THR A 161 20.74 4.16 -5.85
C THR A 161 20.40 5.45 -6.58
N SER A 162 20.07 6.55 -5.87
CA SER A 162 19.70 7.82 -6.51
C SER A 162 20.74 8.38 -7.48
N PRO A 163 22.05 8.35 -7.18
CA PRO A 163 23.07 8.81 -8.14
C PRO A 163 23.08 7.97 -9.43
N ILE A 164 22.82 6.67 -9.30
CA ILE A 164 22.77 5.71 -10.42
C ILE A 164 21.56 6.00 -11.30
N PHE A 165 20.38 6.14 -10.68
CA PHE A 165 19.17 6.50 -11.42
C PHE A 165 19.29 7.86 -12.08
N LEU A 166 19.86 8.85 -11.41
CA LEU A 166 20.12 10.17 -12.01
C LEU A 166 21.02 10.06 -13.25
N LYS A 167 22.09 9.25 -13.20
CA LYS A 167 23.01 8.99 -14.32
C LYS A 167 22.29 8.36 -15.53
N HIS A 168 21.40 7.39 -15.29
CA HIS A 168 20.78 6.60 -16.35
C HIS A 168 19.46 7.19 -16.87
N MET A 169 18.70 7.87 -16.02
CA MET A 169 17.38 8.42 -16.34
C MET A 169 17.40 9.92 -16.61
N GLY A 170 18.34 10.62 -16.00
CA GLY A 170 18.32 12.08 -15.93
C GLY A 170 17.30 12.64 -14.91
N PRO A 171 17.38 13.92 -14.60
CA PRO A 171 16.61 14.52 -13.50
C PRO A 171 15.09 14.53 -13.76
N ALA A 172 14.66 14.72 -15.00
CA ALA A 172 13.23 14.80 -15.34
C ALA A 172 12.51 13.46 -15.07
N LEU A 173 13.01 12.35 -15.62
CA LEU A 173 12.41 11.03 -15.44
C LEU A 173 12.51 10.55 -13.99
N LEU A 174 13.59 10.86 -13.29
CA LEU A 174 13.74 10.54 -11.88
C LEU A 174 12.68 11.27 -11.04
N LEU A 175 12.46 12.57 -11.29
CA LEU A 175 11.43 13.35 -10.61
C LEU A 175 10.02 12.84 -10.90
N GLU A 176 9.73 12.46 -12.16
CA GLU A 176 8.43 11.87 -12.51
C GLU A 176 8.19 10.54 -11.77
N SER A 177 9.21 9.67 -11.71
CA SER A 177 9.11 8.42 -10.96
C SER A 177 8.87 8.66 -9.46
N ALA A 178 9.55 9.63 -8.87
CA ALA A 178 9.37 9.98 -7.46
C ALA A 178 7.98 10.55 -7.14
N LYS A 179 7.33 11.24 -8.09
CA LYS A 179 5.99 11.83 -7.90
C LYS A 179 4.84 10.81 -7.94
N MET A 180 5.10 9.60 -8.42
CA MET A 180 4.05 8.58 -8.52
C MET A 180 3.51 8.13 -7.16
N ARG A 181 4.35 8.19 -6.11
CA ARG A 181 3.95 7.87 -4.75
C ARG A 181 3.64 9.13 -3.96
N LYS A 182 2.52 9.16 -3.28
CA LYS A 182 2.13 10.24 -2.38
C LYS A 182 2.69 9.99 -0.97
N GLN A 183 4.02 10.06 -0.85
CA GLN A 183 4.71 9.84 0.42
C GLN A 183 4.64 11.10 1.28
N LEU A 184 3.93 11.03 2.39
CA LEU A 184 3.72 12.13 3.32
C LEU A 184 4.69 12.08 4.49
N THR A 185 4.91 13.23 5.14
CA THR A 185 5.40 13.28 6.52
C THR A 185 4.23 13.07 7.48
N ARG A 186 4.50 12.73 8.74
CA ARG A 186 3.48 12.63 9.79
C ARG A 186 2.60 13.87 9.87
N ASP A 187 3.20 15.06 9.91
CA ASP A 187 2.46 16.32 10.03
C ASP A 187 1.65 16.66 8.78
N ALA A 188 2.16 16.31 7.59
CA ALA A 188 1.41 16.48 6.35
C ALA A 188 0.20 15.54 6.30
N ALA A 189 0.35 14.29 6.75
CA ALA A 189 -0.74 13.35 6.87
C ALA A 189 -1.79 13.85 7.87
N TYR A 190 -1.38 14.28 9.07
CA TYR A 190 -2.30 14.84 10.06
C TYR A 190 -3.10 16.01 9.50
N ARG A 191 -2.44 17.02 8.89
CA ARG A 191 -3.12 18.17 8.29
C ARG A 191 -4.10 17.78 7.18
N LEU A 192 -3.75 16.78 6.37
CA LEU A 192 -4.60 16.28 5.30
C LEU A 192 -5.88 15.66 5.87
N PHE A 193 -5.76 14.73 6.80
CA PHE A 193 -6.91 14.04 7.38
C PHE A 193 -7.77 14.94 8.28
N ALA A 194 -7.17 15.91 8.99
CA ALA A 194 -7.88 16.89 9.81
C ALA A 194 -8.81 17.84 9.01
N GLN A 195 -8.73 17.83 7.67
CA GLN A 195 -9.70 18.54 6.83
C GLN A 195 -11.11 17.91 6.85
N GLN A 196 -11.20 16.62 7.12
CA GLN A 196 -12.46 15.87 7.07
C GLN A 196 -12.83 15.17 8.39
N PHE A 197 -11.87 14.96 9.27
CA PHE A 197 -12.04 14.22 10.52
C PHE A 197 -11.74 15.07 11.74
N SER A 198 -12.49 14.86 12.83
CA SER A 198 -12.30 15.63 14.06
C SER A 198 -10.92 15.37 14.67
N PRO A 199 -10.17 16.43 15.04
CA PRO A 199 -8.88 16.29 15.70
C PRO A 199 -8.91 15.46 17.00
N SER A 200 -10.04 15.45 17.72
CA SER A 200 -10.20 14.67 18.96
C SER A 200 -10.30 13.16 18.73
N GLN A 201 -10.58 12.73 17.50
CA GLN A 201 -10.75 11.32 17.10
C GLN A 201 -9.58 10.83 16.23
N LEU A 202 -8.79 11.77 15.69
CA LEU A 202 -7.74 11.51 14.71
C LEU A 202 -6.37 11.42 15.38
N SER A 203 -5.64 10.35 15.12
CA SER A 203 -4.22 10.26 15.43
C SER A 203 -3.40 9.82 14.22
N VAL A 204 -2.15 10.27 14.15
CA VAL A 204 -1.17 9.83 13.15
C VAL A 204 0.09 9.42 13.87
N GLU A 205 0.37 8.14 13.83
CA GLU A 205 1.60 7.55 14.37
C GLU A 205 2.62 7.37 13.25
N GLU A 206 3.88 7.58 13.57
CA GLU A 206 5.01 7.41 12.67
C GLU A 206 5.95 6.37 13.26
N SER A 207 6.36 5.41 12.46
CA SER A 207 7.31 4.39 12.89
C SER A 207 8.35 4.09 11.81
N TYR A 208 9.52 3.67 12.28
CA TYR A 208 10.63 3.22 11.46
C TYR A 208 11.01 1.82 11.90
N GLU A 209 10.99 0.87 10.98
CA GLU A 209 11.38 -0.50 11.25
C GLU A 209 12.36 -0.99 10.19
N THR A 210 13.54 -1.41 10.63
CA THR A 210 14.56 -1.93 9.72
C THR A 210 14.42 -3.42 9.59
N TYR A 211 14.21 -3.87 8.35
CA TYR A 211 14.18 -5.27 7.94
C TYR A 211 15.50 -5.60 7.28
N TYR A 212 16.01 -6.79 7.56
CA TYR A 212 17.22 -7.32 6.97
C TYR A 212 16.87 -8.49 6.06
N ASP A 213 17.55 -8.57 4.91
CA ASP A 213 17.35 -9.63 3.93
C ASP A 213 18.60 -9.79 3.07
N THR A 214 18.65 -10.88 2.30
CA THR A 214 19.68 -11.11 1.30
C THR A 214 19.56 -10.12 0.15
N LEU A 215 20.62 -9.96 -0.62
CA LEU A 215 20.58 -9.19 -1.87
C LEU A 215 19.52 -9.74 -2.84
N GLU A 216 19.45 -11.08 -2.96
CA GLU A 216 18.48 -11.77 -3.80
C GLU A 216 17.04 -11.52 -3.32
N GLY A 217 16.78 -11.56 -2.02
CA GLY A 217 15.48 -11.29 -1.43
C GLY A 217 15.02 -9.87 -1.73
N HIS A 218 15.86 -8.86 -1.46
CA HIS A 218 15.56 -7.48 -1.80
C HIS A 218 15.39 -7.27 -3.30
N TRP A 219 16.25 -7.85 -4.12
CA TRP A 219 16.20 -7.71 -5.56
C TRP A 219 14.98 -8.37 -6.18
N ALA A 220 14.52 -9.50 -5.62
CA ALA A 220 13.33 -10.20 -6.10
C ALA A 220 12.07 -9.32 -6.05
N TRP A 221 11.79 -8.65 -4.93
CA TRP A 221 10.65 -7.74 -4.86
C TRP A 221 10.91 -6.43 -5.63
N TRP A 222 12.16 -5.92 -5.66
CA TRP A 222 12.51 -4.75 -6.46
C TRP A 222 12.20 -4.95 -7.93
N VAL A 223 12.67 -6.06 -8.52
CA VAL A 223 12.46 -6.37 -9.94
C VAL A 223 10.97 -6.57 -10.25
N ARG A 224 10.25 -7.19 -9.35
CA ARG A 224 8.83 -7.50 -9.54
C ARG A 224 7.93 -6.29 -9.43
N ILE A 225 8.16 -5.42 -8.47
CA ILE A 225 7.24 -4.34 -8.11
C ILE A 225 7.89 -2.98 -8.37
N GLU A 226 8.93 -2.64 -7.60
CA GLU A 226 9.50 -1.30 -7.58
C GLU A 226 10.15 -0.89 -8.89
N GLY A 227 10.89 -1.77 -9.51
CA GLY A 227 11.60 -1.50 -10.77
C GLY A 227 10.67 -1.20 -11.95
N HIS A 228 9.39 -1.55 -11.86
CA HIS A 228 8.40 -1.21 -12.89
C HIS A 228 7.96 0.25 -12.85
N PHE A 229 8.09 0.90 -11.71
CA PHE A 229 7.76 2.32 -11.56
C PHE A 229 8.94 3.25 -11.91
N MET A 230 10.15 2.69 -12.01
CA MET A 230 11.32 3.44 -12.46
C MET A 230 11.32 3.54 -13.99
N ARG A 231 11.27 4.76 -14.53
CA ARG A 231 11.24 5.04 -15.97
C ARG A 231 12.63 4.95 -16.61
N ILE A 232 13.34 3.87 -16.36
CA ILE A 232 14.67 3.64 -16.92
C ILE A 232 14.55 3.37 -18.43
N PRO A 233 15.26 4.12 -19.30
CA PRO A 233 15.24 3.85 -20.73
C PRO A 233 15.63 2.40 -21.04
N PRO A 234 14.93 1.69 -21.93
CA PRO A 234 15.12 0.27 -22.17
C PRO A 234 16.57 -0.12 -22.47
N GLN A 235 17.28 0.68 -23.26
CA GLN A 235 18.68 0.46 -23.63
C GLN A 235 19.66 0.60 -22.47
N ARG A 236 19.27 1.27 -21.39
CA ARG A 236 20.09 1.48 -20.17
C ARG A 236 19.68 0.58 -19.01
N LYS A 237 18.55 -0.10 -19.12
CA LYS A 237 17.93 -0.83 -18.01
C LYS A 237 18.85 -1.89 -17.42
N LYS A 238 19.52 -2.68 -18.28
CA LYS A 238 20.43 -3.74 -17.81
C LYS A 238 21.57 -3.17 -16.97
N VAL A 239 22.31 -2.22 -17.52
CA VAL A 239 23.47 -1.63 -16.82
C VAL A 239 23.04 -0.86 -15.56
N CYS A 240 21.95 -0.10 -15.65
CA CYS A 240 21.39 0.58 -14.48
C CYS A 240 21.03 -0.38 -13.35
N ASN A 241 20.39 -1.52 -13.66
CA ASN A 241 20.06 -2.53 -12.68
C ASN A 241 21.29 -3.22 -12.08
N GLU A 242 22.32 -3.50 -12.88
CA GLU A 242 23.59 -4.06 -12.41
C GLU A 242 24.31 -3.10 -11.43
N GLU A 243 24.40 -1.82 -11.78
CA GLU A 243 24.97 -0.79 -10.90
C GLU A 243 24.13 -0.62 -9.61
N ALA A 244 22.80 -0.58 -9.73
CA ALA A 244 21.91 -0.48 -8.56
C ALA A 244 22.03 -1.70 -7.63
N LYS A 245 22.10 -2.91 -8.21
CA LYS A 245 22.28 -4.16 -7.45
C LYS A 245 23.63 -4.14 -6.69
N LEU A 246 24.70 -3.67 -7.34
CA LEU A 246 26.00 -3.52 -6.70
C LEU A 246 25.97 -2.49 -5.57
N ALA A 247 25.30 -1.36 -5.76
CA ALA A 247 25.17 -0.34 -4.72
C ALA A 247 24.39 -0.84 -3.50
N ILE A 248 23.31 -1.61 -3.73
CA ILE A 248 22.52 -2.22 -2.66
C ILE A 248 23.34 -3.28 -1.91
N SER A 249 24.14 -4.08 -2.62
CA SER A 249 25.00 -5.08 -1.96
C SER A 249 26.07 -4.46 -1.06
N GLY A 250 26.46 -3.21 -1.30
CA GLY A 250 27.38 -2.46 -0.45
C GLY A 250 26.76 -1.90 0.84
N LEU A 251 25.46 -2.05 1.07
CA LEU A 251 24.78 -1.54 2.27
C LEU A 251 24.90 -2.47 3.49
N GLY A 252 25.29 -3.70 3.31
CA GLY A 252 25.44 -4.67 4.39
C GLY A 252 26.42 -5.77 4.04
N GLU A 253 26.66 -6.68 4.99
CA GLU A 253 27.52 -7.85 4.79
C GLU A 253 26.65 -9.07 4.47
N ARG A 254 26.91 -9.74 3.34
CA ARG A 254 26.24 -10.99 2.89
C ARG A 254 24.70 -10.91 2.89
N ASP A 255 24.06 -11.51 3.90
CA ASP A 255 22.61 -11.70 3.99
C ASP A 255 21.93 -10.68 4.94
N ASP A 256 22.62 -9.58 5.23
CA ASP A 256 22.21 -8.60 6.27
C ASP A 256 22.09 -7.19 5.70
N ILE A 257 21.44 -7.08 4.54
CA ILE A 257 21.21 -5.79 3.87
C ILE A 257 20.00 -5.11 4.50
N PRO A 258 20.16 -3.89 5.06
CA PRO A 258 19.07 -3.18 5.72
C PRO A 258 18.12 -2.53 4.72
N TYR A 259 16.83 -2.59 5.03
CA TYR A 259 15.80 -1.76 4.41
C TYR A 259 14.90 -1.19 5.50
N THR A 260 14.94 0.10 5.73
CA THR A 260 14.10 0.77 6.73
C THR A 260 12.76 1.17 6.12
N LEU A 261 11.71 0.52 6.59
CA LEU A 261 10.34 0.87 6.25
C LEU A 261 9.90 2.03 7.15
N HIS A 262 9.56 3.16 6.53
CA HIS A 262 8.93 4.30 7.19
C HIS A 262 7.42 4.17 7.02
N GLN A 263 6.71 3.85 8.08
CA GLN A 263 5.27 3.65 8.10
C GLN A 263 4.57 4.82 8.79
N LEU A 264 3.50 5.29 8.19
CA LEU A 264 2.49 6.13 8.82
C LEU A 264 1.24 5.29 9.09
N HIS A 265 0.70 5.43 10.29
CA HIS A 265 -0.56 4.84 10.70
C HIS A 265 -1.53 5.95 11.06
N VAL A 266 -2.51 6.20 10.20
CA VAL A 266 -3.62 7.11 10.47
C VAL A 266 -4.74 6.33 11.11
N ARG A 267 -5.16 6.77 12.27
CA ARG A 267 -6.20 6.12 13.06
C ARG A 267 -7.33 7.08 13.38
N LEU A 268 -8.54 6.64 13.15
CA LEU A 268 -9.75 7.32 13.60
C LEU A 268 -10.48 6.42 14.60
N ARG A 269 -10.79 6.94 15.77
CA ARG A 269 -11.52 6.22 16.82
C ARG A 269 -12.77 6.99 17.25
N ARG A 270 -13.74 6.25 17.76
CA ARG A 270 -14.94 6.84 18.38
C ARG A 270 -14.52 7.75 19.55
N ALA A 271 -15.24 8.86 19.71
CA ALA A 271 -15.09 9.73 20.87
C ALA A 271 -15.66 9.07 22.13
#